data_00ea0f308ab9bedfe29a736e77425150
#
_entry.id   00ea0f308ab9bedfe29a736e77425150
#
_cell.length_a   1.000
_cell.length_b   1.000
_cell.length_c   1.000
_cell.angle_alpha   90.00
_cell.angle_beta   90.00
_cell.angle_gamma   90.00
#
_symmetry.space_group_name_H-M   'P 1'
#
loop_
_entity.id
_entity.type
_entity.pdbx_description
1 polymer ?
#
loop_
_entity_poly.entity_id
_entity_poly.type
_entity_poly.pdbx_seq_one_letter_code
_entity_poly.pdbx_strand_id
1 'polypeptide(L)'
;MKFILNIQYKTLYLLLSLLIFSCSKEGPEPINEEELITTVQLTFKSPGITDQIVRWQEGSNNSDIISLAANTQYEVEIIFLDESDPSDIEDITEEVKEEADEHQIFYQFSQLNISLEQSSSDTLDSNQNPLFVNSLWNTSEVGTGTVRVYLIHEPVTKSSSTRDGFAGETDVAVDFLITIE
;
A
#
# COMPACT_ATOMS: atom_id res chain seq x y z
N MET A 1 -71.47 -6.45 -19.77
CA MET A 1 -70.31 -7.24 -20.24
C MET A 1 -69.11 -6.40 -20.67
N LYS A 2 -69.26 -5.23 -21.29
CA LYS A 2 -68.14 -4.36 -21.69
C LYS A 2 -67.39 -3.69 -20.54
N PHE A 3 -68.05 -3.45 -19.38
CA PHE A 3 -67.46 -2.75 -18.22
C PHE A 3 -66.46 -3.64 -17.46
N ILE A 4 -66.74 -4.93 -17.34
CA ILE A 4 -65.89 -5.88 -16.60
C ILE A 4 -64.60 -6.16 -17.39
N LEU A 5 -64.71 -6.21 -18.71
CA LEU A 5 -63.55 -6.44 -19.59
C LEU A 5 -62.52 -5.32 -19.51
N ASN A 6 -62.99 -4.05 -19.38
CA ASN A 6 -62.10 -2.87 -19.29
C ASN A 6 -61.35 -2.77 -17.98
N ILE A 7 -61.87 -3.35 -16.90
CA ILE A 7 -61.22 -3.40 -15.59
C ILE A 7 -60.09 -4.43 -15.59
N GLN A 8 -60.31 -5.58 -16.27
CA GLN A 8 -59.29 -6.63 -16.36
C GLN A 8 -58.05 -6.20 -17.18
N TYR A 9 -58.22 -5.44 -18.25
CA TYR A 9 -57.10 -4.91 -18.98
C TYR A 9 -56.32 -3.84 -18.19
N LYS A 10 -56.99 -2.99 -17.46
CA LYS A 10 -56.31 -1.98 -16.62
C LYS A 10 -55.51 -2.60 -15.49
N THR A 11 -56.01 -3.65 -14.83
CA THR A 11 -55.28 -4.39 -13.80
C THR A 11 -54.11 -5.19 -14.41
N LEU A 12 -54.28 -5.75 -15.60
CA LEU A 12 -53.21 -6.47 -16.31
C LEU A 12 -52.04 -5.51 -16.72
N TYR A 13 -52.38 -4.29 -17.21
CA TYR A 13 -51.37 -3.29 -17.53
C TYR A 13 -50.66 -2.75 -16.28
N LEU A 14 -51.36 -2.61 -15.17
CA LEU A 14 -50.78 -2.19 -13.89
C LEU A 14 -49.81 -3.27 -13.33
N LEU A 15 -50.13 -4.55 -13.45
CA LEU A 15 -49.29 -5.65 -13.05
C LEU A 15 -48.04 -5.80 -13.99
N LEU A 16 -48.23 -5.56 -15.28
CA LEU A 16 -47.12 -5.65 -16.25
C LEU A 16 -46.11 -4.49 -16.10
N SER A 17 -46.61 -3.31 -15.67
CA SER A 17 -45.72 -2.15 -15.43
C SER A 17 -44.86 -2.28 -14.17
N LEU A 18 -45.20 -3.15 -13.19
CA LEU A 18 -44.41 -3.41 -12.00
C LEU A 18 -43.20 -4.33 -12.25
N LEU A 19 -43.12 -5.04 -13.40
CA LEU A 19 -42.08 -6.01 -13.67
C LEU A 19 -40.83 -5.42 -14.34
N ILE A 20 -40.83 -4.13 -14.66
CA ILE A 20 -39.68 -3.50 -15.34
C ILE A 20 -38.81 -2.62 -14.44
N PHE A 21 -38.97 -2.65 -13.10
CA PHE A 21 -38.14 -1.92 -12.16
C PHE A 21 -37.12 -2.79 -11.42
N SER A 22 -36.91 -4.05 -11.86
CA SER A 22 -35.84 -4.90 -11.31
C SER A 22 -34.62 -4.89 -12.22
N CYS A 23 -34.05 -3.72 -12.47
CA CYS A 23 -32.67 -3.60 -12.89
C CYS A 23 -31.88 -3.16 -11.65
N SER A 24 -31.42 -4.12 -10.85
CA SER A 24 -30.29 -3.86 -9.96
C SER A 24 -29.10 -3.56 -10.89
N LYS A 25 -28.70 -2.31 -10.93
CA LYS A 25 -27.35 -1.97 -11.35
C LYS A 25 -26.44 -2.44 -10.20
N GLU A 26 -26.12 -3.71 -10.19
CA GLU A 26 -24.83 -4.10 -9.67
C GLU A 26 -23.84 -3.48 -10.68
N GLY A 27 -23.13 -2.44 -10.25
CA GLY A 27 -21.95 -1.97 -10.98
C GLY A 27 -21.01 -3.15 -11.16
N PRO A 28 -20.13 -3.13 -12.16
CA PRO A 28 -19.05 -4.10 -12.20
C PRO A 28 -18.40 -4.11 -10.81
N GLU A 29 -18.24 -5.30 -10.23
CA GLU A 29 -17.42 -5.42 -9.03
C GLU A 29 -16.07 -4.78 -9.36
N PRO A 30 -15.50 -3.98 -8.45
CA PRO A 30 -14.16 -3.47 -8.65
C PRO A 30 -13.28 -4.69 -8.93
N ILE A 31 -12.64 -4.70 -10.08
CA ILE A 31 -11.59 -5.68 -10.36
C ILE A 31 -10.48 -5.23 -9.43
N ASN A 32 -10.20 -6.03 -8.40
CA ASN A 32 -9.00 -5.86 -7.59
C ASN A 32 -7.82 -6.20 -8.53
N GLU A 33 -7.26 -5.18 -9.15
CA GLU A 33 -6.03 -5.33 -9.93
C GLU A 33 -4.89 -5.26 -8.91
N GLU A 34 -4.21 -6.39 -8.69
CA GLU A 34 -2.98 -6.40 -7.89
C GLU A 34 -1.98 -5.47 -8.56
N GLU A 35 -1.43 -4.52 -7.80
CA GLU A 35 -0.44 -3.58 -8.32
C GLU A 35 0.81 -4.33 -8.78
N LEU A 36 1.22 -4.10 -10.02
CA LEU A 36 2.47 -4.66 -10.54
C LEU A 36 3.65 -3.85 -10.02
N ILE A 37 4.26 -4.27 -8.93
CA ILE A 37 5.41 -3.62 -8.33
C ILE A 37 6.69 -4.36 -8.73
N THR A 38 7.47 -3.77 -9.61
CA THR A 38 8.74 -4.34 -10.08
C THR A 38 9.96 -3.69 -9.42
N THR A 39 9.77 -2.55 -8.74
CA THR A 39 10.84 -1.84 -8.04
C THR A 39 10.35 -1.25 -6.73
N VAL A 40 11.15 -1.42 -5.67
CA VAL A 40 10.98 -0.72 -4.39
C VAL A 40 12.22 0.13 -4.15
N GLN A 41 12.04 1.43 -3.95
CA GLN A 41 13.09 2.38 -3.67
C GLN A 41 12.92 3.02 -2.29
N LEU A 42 14.01 3.09 -1.53
CA LEU A 42 14.07 3.83 -0.26
C LEU A 42 15.04 4.99 -0.41
N THR A 43 14.63 6.18 0.02
CA THR A 43 15.46 7.37 0.08
C THR A 43 15.65 7.78 1.53
N PHE A 44 16.89 7.87 1.99
CA PHE A 44 17.27 8.24 3.35
C PHE A 44 17.82 9.66 3.37
N LYS A 45 17.26 10.53 4.18
CA LYS A 45 17.67 11.94 4.34
C LYS A 45 17.96 12.25 5.80
N SER A 46 19.11 12.89 6.08
CA SER A 46 19.43 13.40 7.41
C SER A 46 20.26 14.67 7.29
N PRO A 47 20.06 15.68 8.19
CA PRO A 47 20.78 16.94 8.12
C PRO A 47 22.31 16.75 8.16
N GLY A 48 23.00 17.29 7.16
CA GLY A 48 24.48 17.23 7.06
C GLY A 48 25.04 15.91 6.55
N ILE A 49 24.19 14.96 6.17
CA ILE A 49 24.56 13.68 5.55
C ILE A 49 24.07 13.71 4.10
N THR A 50 24.85 13.12 3.20
CA THR A 50 24.43 12.96 1.79
C THR A 50 23.28 11.95 1.74
N ASP A 51 22.23 12.30 0.98
CA ASP A 51 21.08 11.41 0.79
C ASP A 51 21.54 10.08 0.19
N GLN A 52 21.01 8.99 0.72
CA GLN A 52 21.19 7.66 0.17
C GLN A 52 19.91 7.18 -0.49
N ILE A 53 20.03 6.68 -1.71
CA ILE A 53 18.94 6.00 -2.43
C ILE A 53 19.37 4.55 -2.58
N VAL A 54 18.48 3.62 -2.21
CA VAL A 54 18.68 2.19 -2.38
C VAL A 54 17.48 1.60 -3.09
N ARG A 55 17.72 0.57 -3.91
CA ARG A 55 16.68 -0.03 -4.74
C ARG A 55 16.73 -1.56 -4.65
N TRP A 56 15.56 -2.14 -4.64
CA TRP A 56 15.31 -3.52 -5.02
C TRP A 56 14.59 -3.53 -6.36
N GLN A 57 14.95 -4.44 -7.25
CA GLN A 57 14.28 -4.64 -8.54
C GLN A 57 13.97 -6.11 -8.73
N GLU A 58 12.79 -6.41 -9.23
CA GLU A 58 12.37 -7.76 -9.57
C GLU A 58 13.33 -8.40 -10.57
N GLY A 59 13.65 -9.68 -10.38
CA GLY A 59 14.61 -10.40 -11.21
C GLY A 59 16.08 -10.04 -10.97
N SER A 60 16.38 -9.04 -10.14
CA SER A 60 17.75 -8.77 -9.69
C SER A 60 18.16 -9.76 -8.61
N ASN A 61 19.42 -10.24 -8.68
CA ASN A 61 19.96 -11.12 -7.65
C ASN A 61 20.40 -10.40 -6.38
N ASN A 62 20.48 -9.06 -6.39
CA ASN A 62 20.95 -8.24 -5.29
C ASN A 62 20.08 -6.98 -5.15
N SER A 63 19.66 -6.68 -3.92
CA SER A 63 19.25 -5.33 -3.54
C SER A 63 20.48 -4.51 -3.15
N ASP A 64 20.36 -3.18 -3.24
CA ASP A 64 21.36 -2.29 -2.67
C ASP A 64 21.47 -2.48 -1.15
N ILE A 65 22.62 -2.13 -0.59
CA ILE A 65 22.86 -2.18 0.86
C ILE A 65 22.58 -0.81 1.45
N ILE A 66 21.76 -0.77 2.50
CA ILE A 66 21.51 0.43 3.29
C ILE A 66 22.69 0.64 4.24
N SER A 67 23.37 1.79 4.15
CA SER A 67 24.48 2.17 5.05
C SER A 67 24.11 3.43 5.81
N LEU A 68 23.93 3.33 7.13
CA LEU A 68 23.45 4.41 7.98
C LEU A 68 24.46 4.71 9.09
N ALA A 69 24.55 5.97 9.50
CA ALA A 69 25.33 6.35 10.67
C ALA A 69 24.62 5.93 11.97
N ALA A 70 25.39 5.55 12.99
CA ALA A 70 24.85 5.21 14.30
C ALA A 70 24.30 6.45 15.03
N ASN A 71 23.32 6.25 15.92
CA ASN A 71 22.69 7.29 16.74
C ASN A 71 22.16 8.48 15.92
N THR A 72 21.59 8.20 14.76
CA THR A 72 21.16 9.20 13.77
C THR A 72 19.69 8.98 13.42
N GLN A 73 18.96 10.09 13.24
CA GLN A 73 17.60 10.08 12.73
C GLN A 73 17.62 10.33 11.21
N TYR A 74 16.92 9.50 10.48
CA TYR A 74 16.70 9.64 9.04
C TYR A 74 15.22 9.83 8.76
N GLU A 75 14.90 10.78 7.89
CA GLU A 75 13.62 10.79 7.18
C GLU A 75 13.74 9.81 6.01
N VAL A 76 12.81 8.85 5.95
CA VAL A 76 12.83 7.77 4.96
C VAL A 76 11.56 7.84 4.16
N GLU A 77 11.72 7.93 2.85
CA GLU A 77 10.65 7.89 1.86
C GLU A 77 10.73 6.56 1.10
N ILE A 78 9.60 5.89 0.92
CA ILE A 78 9.50 4.71 0.06
C ILE A 78 8.71 5.04 -1.20
N ILE A 79 9.15 4.46 -2.32
CA ILE A 79 8.49 4.57 -3.62
C ILE A 79 8.35 3.16 -4.20
N PHE A 80 7.17 2.85 -4.72
CA PHE A 80 6.85 1.64 -5.47
C PHE A 80 6.68 2.00 -6.95
N LEU A 81 7.37 1.27 -7.83
CA LEU A 81 7.32 1.54 -9.27
C LEU A 81 7.01 0.26 -10.04
N ASP A 82 6.26 0.41 -11.11
CA ASP A 82 6.28 -0.53 -12.23
C ASP A 82 7.25 -0.02 -13.30
N GLU A 83 8.35 -0.74 -13.49
CA GLU A 83 9.37 -0.50 -14.51
C GLU A 83 9.41 -1.64 -15.56
N SER A 84 8.34 -2.42 -15.68
CA SER A 84 8.22 -3.51 -16.66
C SER A 84 8.36 -3.00 -18.09
N ASP A 85 7.87 -1.78 -18.38
CA ASP A 85 8.14 -1.04 -19.60
C ASP A 85 9.05 0.18 -19.31
N PRO A 86 10.35 0.13 -19.69
CA PRO A 86 11.27 1.25 -19.45
C PRO A 86 10.91 2.56 -20.17
N SER A 87 9.96 2.51 -21.11
CA SER A 87 9.47 3.71 -21.81
C SER A 87 8.25 4.34 -21.14
N ASP A 88 7.63 3.64 -20.19
CA ASP A 88 6.42 4.06 -19.49
C ASP A 88 6.50 3.56 -18.04
N ILE A 89 7.23 4.26 -17.21
CA ILE A 89 7.42 3.94 -15.79
C ILE A 89 6.24 4.50 -15.01
N GLU A 90 5.53 3.64 -14.28
CA GLU A 90 4.41 4.04 -13.44
C GLU A 90 4.85 4.19 -11.98
N ASP A 91 4.40 5.25 -11.33
CA ASP A 91 4.57 5.47 -9.89
C ASP A 91 3.34 4.95 -9.14
N ILE A 92 3.41 3.69 -8.74
CA ILE A 92 2.37 2.99 -7.98
C ILE A 92 2.16 3.62 -6.58
N THR A 93 3.16 4.37 -6.08
CA THR A 93 3.07 5.01 -4.76
C THR A 93 1.92 6.01 -4.66
N GLU A 94 1.58 6.67 -5.76
CA GLU A 94 0.47 7.64 -5.75
C GLU A 94 -0.87 6.92 -5.56
N GLU A 95 -1.08 5.77 -6.21
CA GLU A 95 -2.27 4.92 -6.03
C GLU A 95 -2.35 4.39 -4.60
N VAL A 96 -1.26 3.85 -4.07
CA VAL A 96 -1.15 3.41 -2.66
C VAL A 96 -1.52 4.52 -1.68
N LYS A 97 -1.19 5.79 -1.97
CA LYS A 97 -1.57 6.95 -1.16
C LYS A 97 -3.04 7.34 -1.32
N GLU A 98 -3.58 7.27 -2.54
CA GLU A 98 -4.99 7.55 -2.80
C GLU A 98 -5.89 6.52 -2.12
N GLU A 99 -5.43 5.28 -2.05
CA GLU A 99 -6.08 4.14 -1.41
C GLU A 99 -5.51 3.83 -0.01
N ALA A 100 -5.12 4.87 0.72
CA ALA A 100 -4.51 4.73 2.04
C ALA A 100 -5.37 3.93 3.05
N ASP A 101 -6.67 3.85 2.88
CA ASP A 101 -7.57 3.03 3.70
C ASP A 101 -7.35 1.53 3.45
N GLU A 102 -6.96 1.16 2.25
CA GLU A 102 -6.81 -0.21 1.76
C GLU A 102 -5.37 -0.71 1.82
N HIS A 103 -4.39 0.17 2.05
CA HIS A 103 -2.97 -0.21 2.10
C HIS A 103 -2.33 0.04 3.46
N GLN A 104 -1.25 -0.73 3.75
CA GLN A 104 -0.35 -0.51 4.89
C GLN A 104 1.07 -0.92 4.54
N ILE A 105 2.02 -0.01 4.77
CA ILE A 105 3.45 -0.34 4.68
C ILE A 105 3.93 -0.80 6.06
N PHE A 106 4.66 -1.92 6.08
CA PHE A 106 5.21 -2.49 7.31
C PHE A 106 6.70 -2.80 7.14
N TYR A 107 7.51 -2.30 8.07
CA TYR A 107 8.95 -2.51 8.13
C TYR A 107 9.28 -3.47 9.26
N GLN A 108 9.88 -4.60 8.93
CA GLN A 108 10.31 -5.61 9.92
C GLN A 108 11.83 -5.64 9.99
N PHE A 109 12.38 -5.06 11.06
CA PHE A 109 13.83 -5.09 11.32
C PHE A 109 14.25 -6.39 11.99
N SER A 110 15.42 -6.91 11.60
CA SER A 110 16.05 -8.09 12.21
C SER A 110 17.51 -7.80 12.56
N GLN A 111 17.93 -8.20 13.75
CA GLN A 111 19.30 -8.07 14.26
C GLN A 111 19.78 -6.61 14.50
N LEU A 112 18.90 -5.64 14.34
CA LEU A 112 19.19 -4.23 14.59
C LEU A 112 18.11 -3.62 15.46
N ASN A 113 18.50 -2.65 16.27
CA ASN A 113 17.59 -1.84 17.06
C ASN A 113 17.40 -0.48 16.37
N ILE A 114 16.42 -0.44 15.45
CA ILE A 114 15.95 0.77 14.77
C ILE A 114 14.53 1.02 15.24
N SER A 115 14.25 2.22 15.78
CA SER A 115 12.88 2.62 16.06
C SER A 115 12.29 3.34 14.87
N LEU A 116 11.04 3.03 14.57
CA LEU A 116 10.25 3.62 13.51
C LEU A 116 9.22 4.58 14.13
N GLU A 117 9.13 5.78 13.60
CA GLU A 117 8.13 6.77 13.95
C GLU A 117 7.48 7.33 12.68
N GLN A 118 6.27 7.84 12.82
CA GLN A 118 5.58 8.53 11.73
C GLN A 118 6.28 9.86 11.41
N SER A 119 6.51 10.13 10.11
CA SER A 119 6.92 11.47 9.67
C SER A 119 5.71 12.42 9.61
N SER A 120 5.95 13.72 9.81
CA SER A 120 4.91 14.75 9.62
C SER A 120 4.47 14.91 8.15
N SER A 121 5.24 14.36 7.22
CA SER A 121 4.95 14.35 5.78
C SER A 121 4.27 13.04 5.32
N ASP A 122 4.00 12.11 6.24
CA ASP A 122 3.37 10.83 5.90
C ASP A 122 1.90 11.00 5.50
N THR A 123 1.44 10.07 4.65
CA THR A 123 0.03 9.95 4.30
C THR A 123 -0.71 9.22 5.42
N LEU A 124 -1.91 9.71 5.73
CA LEU A 124 -2.80 9.10 6.73
C LEU A 124 -4.04 8.53 6.06
N ASP A 125 -4.52 7.41 6.58
CA ASP A 125 -5.82 6.89 6.21
C ASP A 125 -6.98 7.74 6.76
N SER A 126 -8.22 7.41 6.46
CA SER A 126 -9.41 8.12 6.93
C SER A 126 -9.58 8.08 8.46
N ASN A 127 -8.97 7.12 9.15
CA ASN A 127 -8.97 6.95 10.60
C ASN A 127 -7.74 7.55 11.28
N GLN A 128 -6.91 8.29 10.54
CA GLN A 128 -5.66 8.92 11.02
C GLN A 128 -4.57 7.91 11.39
N ASN A 129 -4.58 6.70 10.83
CA ASN A 129 -3.46 5.78 10.94
C ASN A 129 -2.39 6.13 9.90
N PRO A 130 -1.09 6.05 10.25
CA PRO A 130 0.00 6.29 9.31
C PRO A 130 0.11 5.17 8.27
N LEU A 131 0.30 5.56 7.01
CA LEU A 131 0.59 4.63 5.92
C LEU A 131 2.06 4.18 5.92
N PHE A 132 2.96 5.05 6.45
CA PHE A 132 4.42 4.89 6.47
C PHE A 132 5.10 4.96 5.09
N VAL A 133 4.52 5.71 4.15
CA VAL A 133 5.23 6.12 2.93
C VAL A 133 6.40 7.04 3.30
N ASN A 134 6.18 7.92 4.28
CA ASN A 134 7.22 8.74 4.89
C ASN A 134 7.34 8.42 6.37
N SER A 135 8.51 8.02 6.81
CA SER A 135 8.77 7.58 8.17
C SER A 135 10.07 8.15 8.73
N LEU A 136 10.19 8.16 10.07
CA LEU A 136 11.43 8.52 10.75
C LEU A 136 12.07 7.25 11.32
N TRP A 137 13.30 6.98 10.90
CA TRP A 137 14.10 5.86 11.41
C TRP A 137 15.18 6.38 12.32
N ASN A 138 15.17 5.92 13.59
CA ASN A 138 16.21 6.27 14.55
C ASN A 138 17.15 5.07 14.71
N THR A 139 18.38 5.20 14.23
CA THR A 139 19.41 4.19 14.41
C THR A 139 19.99 4.26 15.80
N SER A 140 20.46 3.13 16.33
CA SER A 140 21.15 3.06 17.62
C SER A 140 22.63 2.69 17.45
N GLU A 141 23.06 1.55 17.95
CA GLU A 141 24.45 1.09 17.93
C GLU A 141 24.86 0.56 16.55
N VAL A 142 26.19 0.55 16.32
CA VAL A 142 26.78 -0.07 15.12
C VAL A 142 26.41 -1.55 15.01
N GLY A 143 26.16 -2.02 13.82
CA GLY A 143 25.78 -3.39 13.59
C GLY A 143 25.33 -3.66 12.15
N THR A 144 25.00 -4.91 11.89
CA THR A 144 24.45 -5.36 10.61
C THR A 144 23.16 -6.15 10.82
N GLY A 145 22.23 -6.04 9.90
CA GLY A 145 20.97 -6.76 9.94
C GLY A 145 20.20 -6.63 8.63
N THR A 146 18.90 -6.81 8.71
CA THR A 146 18.01 -6.70 7.56
C THR A 146 16.77 -5.90 7.94
N VAL A 147 16.17 -5.27 6.93
CA VAL A 147 14.78 -4.85 6.96
C VAL A 147 14.03 -5.58 5.87
N ARG A 148 12.91 -6.20 6.23
CA ARG A 148 11.91 -6.63 5.25
C ARG A 148 10.82 -5.60 5.19
N VAL A 149 10.58 -5.10 3.99
CA VAL A 149 9.52 -4.14 3.68
C VAL A 149 8.36 -4.88 3.06
N TYR A 150 7.16 -4.58 3.53
CA TYR A 150 5.92 -5.11 2.98
C TYR A 150 5.02 -3.96 2.54
N LEU A 151 4.37 -4.11 1.40
CA LEU A 151 3.10 -3.45 1.11
C LEU A 151 2.01 -4.49 1.36
N ILE A 152 1.00 -4.10 2.12
CA ILE A 152 -0.11 -4.98 2.53
C ILE A 152 -1.39 -4.37 2.00
N HIS A 153 -2.15 -5.14 1.25
CA HIS A 153 -3.46 -4.80 0.73
C HIS A 153 -4.56 -5.33 1.64
N GLU A 154 -5.62 -4.55 1.81
CA GLU A 154 -6.78 -4.84 2.64
C GLU A 154 -6.45 -5.39 4.05
N PRO A 155 -5.55 -4.72 4.82
CA PRO A 155 -5.23 -5.16 6.16
C PRO A 155 -6.47 -5.12 7.05
N VAL A 156 -6.71 -6.19 7.81
CA VAL A 156 -7.83 -6.24 8.79
C VAL A 156 -7.60 -5.26 9.94
N THR A 157 -6.36 -4.92 10.22
CA THR A 157 -5.96 -3.90 11.20
C THR A 157 -4.72 -3.16 10.73
N LYS A 158 -4.64 -1.87 11.05
CA LYS A 158 -3.45 -1.03 10.80
C LYS A 158 -2.48 -0.97 11.99
N SER A 159 -2.75 -1.75 13.03
CA SER A 159 -1.95 -1.77 14.26
C SER A 159 -1.52 -3.19 14.61
N SER A 160 -0.36 -3.60 14.11
CA SER A 160 0.28 -4.87 14.44
C SER A 160 1.80 -4.73 14.51
N SER A 161 2.44 -5.60 15.26
CA SER A 161 3.91 -5.72 15.34
C SER A 161 4.47 -6.85 14.46
N THR A 162 3.62 -7.56 13.73
CA THR A 162 4.01 -8.67 12.86
C THR A 162 3.21 -8.63 11.57
N ARG A 163 3.79 -9.11 10.45
CA ARG A 163 3.09 -9.19 9.17
C ARG A 163 1.77 -9.97 9.27
N ASP A 164 1.79 -11.13 9.90
CA ASP A 164 0.60 -11.98 10.03
C ASP A 164 -0.50 -11.30 10.85
N GLY A 165 -0.14 -10.44 11.80
CA GLY A 165 -1.09 -9.72 12.63
C GLY A 165 -1.88 -8.64 11.90
N PHE A 166 -1.40 -8.13 10.76
CA PHE A 166 -2.17 -7.23 9.89
C PHE A 166 -3.25 -7.98 9.12
N ALA A 167 -3.04 -9.30 8.84
CA ALA A 167 -3.82 -10.06 7.87
C ALA A 167 -3.76 -9.39 6.47
N GLY A 168 -4.82 -9.51 5.64
CA GLY A 168 -4.80 -8.97 4.27
C GLY A 168 -3.81 -9.69 3.35
N GLU A 169 -3.68 -9.23 2.13
CA GLU A 169 -2.79 -9.77 1.11
C GLU A 169 -1.44 -9.05 1.11
N THR A 170 -0.43 -9.59 0.44
CA THR A 170 0.89 -8.96 0.33
C THR A 170 1.17 -8.67 -1.14
N ASP A 171 1.16 -7.40 -1.54
CA ASP A 171 1.45 -6.99 -2.91
C ASP A 171 2.94 -7.13 -3.19
N VAL A 172 3.78 -6.66 -2.27
CA VAL A 172 5.22 -6.84 -2.38
C VAL A 172 5.86 -7.09 -1.01
N ALA A 173 6.90 -7.94 -0.99
CA ALA A 173 7.75 -8.18 0.18
C ALA A 173 9.21 -8.27 -0.25
N VAL A 174 10.05 -7.34 0.20
CA VAL A 174 11.46 -7.23 -0.22
C VAL A 174 12.40 -7.09 0.96
N ASP A 175 13.61 -7.63 0.82
CA ASP A 175 14.65 -7.60 1.85
C ASP A 175 15.78 -6.65 1.43
N PHE A 176 16.20 -5.78 2.36
CA PHE A 176 17.42 -5.01 2.26
C PHE A 176 18.38 -5.37 3.39
N LEU A 177 19.66 -5.49 3.07
CA LEU A 177 20.72 -5.53 4.07
C LEU A 177 20.96 -4.13 4.62
N ILE A 178 21.17 -4.02 5.95
CA ILE A 178 21.50 -2.76 6.62
C ILE A 178 22.84 -2.90 7.32
N THR A 179 23.68 -1.90 7.17
CA THR A 179 24.88 -1.69 7.98
C THR A 179 24.75 -0.36 8.70
N ILE A 180 24.89 -0.35 10.03
CA ILE A 180 25.00 0.85 10.86
C ILE A 180 26.46 1.00 11.28
N GLU A 181 27.09 2.15 10.96
CA GLU A 181 28.52 2.44 11.16
C GLU A 181 28.78 3.79 11.86
#